data_5f0f490da0f8d650b7240eb61620883d
#
_entry.id   5f0f490da0f8d650b7240eb61620883d
#
_cell.length_a   1.000
_cell.length_b   1.000
_cell.length_c   1.000
_cell.angle_alpha   90.00
_cell.angle_beta   90.00
_cell.angle_gamma   90.00
#
_symmetry.space_group_name_H-M   'P 1'
#
loop_
_entity.id
_entity.type
_entity.pdbx_description
1 polymer ?
#
loop_
_entity_poly.entity_id
_entity_poly.type
_entity_poly.pdbx_seq_one_letter_code
_entity_poly.pdbx_strand_id
1 'polypeptide(L)'
;MGSSRVSFTNRWTVAAAAVIMQSGFGSVYAWSVFRQPLSAHYGTNITNVNLTFFIASLVFAVSTFAAGFLLRRVGPRSIGVTGGVLFGVGTFLSAFTGDSLSLLYLTYGILAASGGGLGLIAPIVVLPRWFPDRPGLAYALALVGFGIGTMVSVPIISGLLSVTDGPFRTFGVLGLSYVVLIGAAAWFVRNPREGEAVAPADGWLPEDHEQLHKERSYDLRGAVRTWQWYAIWAMFFLNTTVGLALYSDARAMAGSVSGAGAAFASAFIVIVSVSDTAGRLVWPILSDRIGGRNVFVAMFLLQATAFLLMPLLGAESFVMFSILASAVTSCFGGGYATMSALSTEYYGLRDIGSIYGSIVLASGVAGFGAPVLLARTADLTGSYDLALYATGGLMLIGAVIPLALRPPDLSRRSI
;
A
#
# COMPACT_ATOMS: atom_id res chain seq x y z
N MET A 1 -0.14 -48.51 1.15
CA MET A 1 0.80 -47.77 0.29
C MET A 1 0.13 -46.49 -0.16
N GLY A 2 0.30 -45.42 0.63
CA GLY A 2 -0.21 -44.10 0.28
C GLY A 2 0.80 -43.40 -0.64
N SER A 3 0.42 -43.12 -1.88
CA SER A 3 1.21 -42.29 -2.79
C SER A 3 1.37 -40.91 -2.18
N SER A 4 2.54 -40.61 -1.67
CA SER A 4 2.95 -39.23 -1.30
C SER A 4 2.93 -38.40 -2.59
N ARG A 5 1.81 -37.72 -2.85
CA ARG A 5 1.79 -36.67 -3.86
C ARG A 5 2.79 -35.62 -3.39
N VAL A 6 3.92 -35.52 -4.06
CA VAL A 6 4.90 -34.46 -3.85
C VAL A 6 4.14 -33.14 -4.05
N SER A 7 3.81 -32.45 -2.96
CA SER A 7 3.21 -31.14 -3.04
C SER A 7 4.31 -30.17 -3.44
N PHE A 8 4.33 -29.71 -4.70
CA PHE A 8 5.26 -28.70 -5.20
C PHE A 8 5.02 -27.30 -4.57
N THR A 9 4.02 -27.17 -3.70
CA THR A 9 3.66 -25.89 -3.10
C THR A 9 4.16 -25.86 -1.66
N ASN A 10 5.28 -25.19 -1.43
CA ASN A 10 5.78 -24.88 -0.12
C ASN A 10 5.47 -23.40 0.24
N ARG A 11 5.69 -23.00 1.47
CA ARG A 11 5.43 -21.63 1.96
C ARG A 11 6.14 -20.55 1.14
N TRP A 12 7.36 -20.82 0.66
CA TRP A 12 8.14 -19.87 -0.13
C TRP A 12 7.62 -19.70 -1.56
N THR A 13 7.07 -20.76 -2.15
CA THR A 13 6.39 -20.67 -3.46
C THR A 13 5.16 -19.77 -3.38
N VAL A 14 4.35 -19.91 -2.31
CA VAL A 14 3.19 -19.04 -2.07
C VAL A 14 3.62 -17.61 -1.81
N ALA A 15 4.69 -17.40 -1.04
CA ALA A 15 5.24 -16.08 -0.77
C ALA A 15 5.78 -15.42 -2.05
N ALA A 16 6.55 -16.12 -2.88
CA ALA A 16 7.04 -15.60 -4.15
C ALA A 16 5.88 -15.23 -5.10
N ALA A 17 4.87 -16.10 -5.20
CA ALA A 17 3.67 -15.82 -5.98
C ALA A 17 2.92 -14.58 -5.47
N ALA A 18 2.80 -14.42 -4.15
CA ALA A 18 2.20 -13.25 -3.55
C ALA A 18 2.98 -11.96 -3.88
N VAL A 19 4.32 -11.99 -3.79
CA VAL A 19 5.19 -10.87 -4.15
C VAL A 19 5.03 -10.50 -5.62
N ILE A 20 5.03 -11.49 -6.54
CA ILE A 20 4.84 -11.26 -7.99
C ILE A 20 3.46 -10.66 -8.26
N MET A 21 2.41 -11.20 -7.66
CA MET A 21 1.05 -10.68 -7.79
C MET A 21 0.96 -9.22 -7.32
N GLN A 22 1.50 -8.93 -6.15
CA GLN A 22 1.52 -7.58 -5.59
C GLN A 22 2.39 -6.61 -6.40
N SER A 23 3.46 -7.11 -7.06
CA SER A 23 4.28 -6.27 -7.95
C SER A 23 3.48 -5.81 -9.17
N GLY A 24 2.62 -6.65 -9.71
CA GLY A 24 1.70 -6.24 -10.77
C GLY A 24 0.77 -5.11 -10.32
N PHE A 25 0.13 -5.25 -9.14
CA PHE A 25 -0.75 -4.20 -8.61
C PHE A 25 -0.01 -2.92 -8.19
N GLY A 26 1.25 -3.04 -7.72
CA GLY A 26 2.09 -1.91 -7.33
C GLY A 26 2.42 -0.94 -8.47
N SER A 27 2.28 -1.38 -9.73
CA SER A 27 2.45 -0.53 -10.91
C SER A 27 1.51 0.68 -10.93
N VAL A 28 0.43 0.67 -10.16
CA VAL A 28 -0.50 1.81 -10.03
C VAL A 28 0.21 3.09 -9.56
N TYR A 29 1.25 2.98 -8.75
CA TYR A 29 2.04 4.14 -8.31
C TYR A 29 2.98 4.69 -9.39
N ALA A 30 3.22 3.97 -10.48
CA ALA A 30 3.91 4.48 -11.65
C ALA A 30 3.02 5.42 -12.52
N TRP A 31 1.77 5.72 -12.09
CA TRP A 31 0.86 6.65 -12.75
C TRP A 31 1.51 7.98 -13.11
N SER A 32 2.42 8.48 -12.27
CA SER A 32 3.12 9.75 -12.51
C SER A 32 3.82 9.83 -13.87
N VAL A 33 4.23 8.69 -14.46
CA VAL A 33 4.87 8.62 -15.77
C VAL A 33 3.90 8.92 -16.91
N PHE A 34 2.61 8.58 -16.75
CA PHE A 34 1.57 8.82 -17.75
C PHE A 34 1.00 10.24 -17.74
N ARG A 35 1.20 11.01 -16.66
CA ARG A 35 0.52 12.31 -16.46
C ARG A 35 0.76 13.30 -17.59
N GLN A 36 2.02 13.54 -17.98
CA GLN A 36 2.37 14.51 -19.04
C GLN A 36 1.93 14.03 -20.42
N PRO A 37 2.22 12.77 -20.86
CA PRO A 37 1.74 12.27 -22.14
C PRO A 37 0.22 12.33 -22.29
N LEU A 38 -0.54 11.98 -21.25
CA LEU A 38 -2.00 12.04 -21.26
C LEU A 38 -2.52 13.48 -21.26
N SER A 39 -1.92 14.38 -20.48
CA SER A 39 -2.28 15.80 -20.45
C SER A 39 -2.09 16.45 -21.83
N ALA A 40 -0.97 16.15 -22.50
CA ALA A 40 -0.71 16.63 -23.86
C ALA A 40 -1.72 16.06 -24.87
N HIS A 41 -2.05 14.76 -24.78
CA HIS A 41 -3.00 14.11 -25.70
C HIS A 41 -4.42 14.66 -25.55
N TYR A 42 -4.95 14.78 -24.32
CA TYR A 42 -6.30 15.25 -24.07
C TYR A 42 -6.43 16.79 -24.13
N GLY A 43 -5.34 17.53 -24.34
CA GLY A 43 -5.36 19.00 -24.34
C GLY A 43 -5.89 19.61 -23.04
N THR A 44 -5.66 18.94 -21.89
CA THR A 44 -6.19 19.31 -20.59
C THR A 44 -5.08 19.49 -19.56
N ASN A 45 -5.40 20.09 -18.42
CA ASN A 45 -4.42 20.26 -17.34
C ASN A 45 -4.10 18.92 -16.63
N ILE A 46 -2.94 18.86 -15.99
CA ILE A 46 -2.48 17.69 -15.24
C ILE A 46 -3.44 17.30 -14.10
N THR A 47 -4.16 18.26 -13.52
CA THR A 47 -5.12 18.04 -12.45
C THR A 47 -6.28 17.13 -12.90
N ASN A 48 -6.82 17.37 -14.11
CA ASN A 48 -7.88 16.55 -14.68
C ASN A 48 -7.39 15.12 -14.96
N VAL A 49 -6.15 14.95 -15.45
CA VAL A 49 -5.56 13.63 -15.62
C VAL A 49 -5.33 12.94 -14.28
N ASN A 50 -4.90 13.68 -13.26
CA ASN A 50 -4.71 13.13 -11.91
C ASN A 50 -6.01 12.69 -11.24
N LEU A 51 -7.15 13.24 -11.63
CA LEU A 51 -8.46 12.78 -11.16
C LEU A 51 -8.65 11.28 -11.41
N THR A 52 -8.07 10.73 -12.49
CA THR A 52 -8.03 9.27 -12.72
C THR A 52 -7.40 8.53 -11.54
N PHE A 53 -6.26 9.00 -11.05
CA PHE A 53 -5.54 8.39 -9.92
C PHE A 53 -6.29 8.57 -8.59
N PHE A 54 -6.94 9.71 -8.40
CA PHE A 54 -7.75 9.96 -7.18
C PHE A 54 -8.97 9.05 -7.14
N ILE A 55 -9.68 8.90 -8.27
CA ILE A 55 -10.78 7.93 -8.42
C ILE A 55 -10.24 6.52 -8.17
N ALA A 56 -9.11 6.16 -8.78
CA ALA A 56 -8.49 4.86 -8.60
C ALA A 56 -8.16 4.57 -7.13
N SER A 57 -7.61 5.54 -6.40
CA SER A 57 -7.27 5.37 -4.98
C SER A 57 -8.49 5.11 -4.11
N LEU A 58 -9.58 5.82 -4.35
CA LEU A 58 -10.84 5.64 -3.64
C LEU A 58 -11.48 4.29 -3.96
N VAL A 59 -11.59 3.96 -5.25
CA VAL A 59 -12.18 2.70 -5.72
C VAL A 59 -11.34 1.50 -5.24
N PHE A 60 -10.01 1.61 -5.27
CA PHE A 60 -9.10 0.60 -4.73
C PHE A 60 -9.40 0.32 -3.25
N ALA A 61 -9.53 1.35 -2.42
CA ALA A 61 -9.81 1.22 -1.00
C ALA A 61 -11.19 0.58 -0.74
N VAL A 62 -12.23 1.05 -1.45
CA VAL A 62 -13.59 0.48 -1.36
C VAL A 62 -13.61 -0.97 -1.81
N SER A 63 -12.92 -1.31 -2.88
CA SER A 63 -12.85 -2.68 -3.40
C SER A 63 -12.05 -3.59 -2.47
N THR A 64 -11.00 -3.09 -1.80
CA THR A 64 -10.28 -3.83 -0.75
C THR A 64 -11.20 -4.16 0.43
N PHE A 65 -12.02 -3.21 0.85
CA PHE A 65 -13.01 -3.44 1.89
C PHE A 65 -14.05 -4.48 1.47
N ALA A 66 -14.61 -4.38 0.27
CA ALA A 66 -15.55 -5.36 -0.27
C ALA A 66 -14.91 -6.76 -0.38
N ALA A 67 -13.64 -6.83 -0.80
CA ALA A 67 -12.89 -8.08 -0.91
C ALA A 67 -12.77 -8.81 0.42
N GLY A 68 -12.66 -8.09 1.54
CA GLY A 68 -12.61 -8.67 2.87
C GLY A 68 -13.82 -9.55 3.20
N PHE A 69 -15.01 -9.18 2.70
CA PHE A 69 -16.22 -9.99 2.84
C PHE A 69 -16.29 -11.13 1.80
N LEU A 70 -15.96 -10.82 0.54
CA LEU A 70 -16.01 -11.81 -0.52
C LEU A 70 -15.01 -12.94 -0.30
N LEU A 71 -13.85 -12.66 0.26
CA LEU A 71 -12.77 -13.62 0.51
C LEU A 71 -13.24 -14.83 1.31
N ARG A 72 -14.17 -14.64 2.24
CA ARG A 72 -14.74 -15.73 3.05
C ARG A 72 -15.65 -16.65 2.23
N ARG A 73 -16.28 -16.14 1.15
CA ARG A 73 -17.22 -16.89 0.31
C ARG A 73 -16.52 -17.60 -0.85
N VAL A 74 -15.61 -16.91 -1.53
CA VAL A 74 -15.02 -17.42 -2.79
C VAL A 74 -13.55 -17.87 -2.64
N GLY A 75 -12.92 -17.56 -1.52
CA GLY A 75 -11.54 -17.92 -1.21
C GLY A 75 -10.49 -17.00 -1.84
N PRO A 76 -9.23 -17.07 -1.34
CA PRO A 76 -8.17 -16.14 -1.70
C PRO A 76 -7.71 -16.26 -3.15
N ARG A 77 -7.64 -17.49 -3.69
CA ARG A 77 -7.25 -17.72 -5.09
C ARG A 77 -8.22 -17.05 -6.05
N SER A 78 -9.53 -17.27 -5.87
CA SER A 78 -10.56 -16.69 -6.75
C SER A 78 -10.53 -15.17 -6.71
N ILE A 79 -10.38 -14.57 -5.53
CA ILE A 79 -10.26 -13.12 -5.36
C ILE A 79 -9.00 -12.59 -6.04
N GLY A 80 -7.85 -13.26 -5.86
CA GLY A 80 -6.60 -12.85 -6.48
C GLY A 80 -6.66 -12.91 -8.01
N VAL A 81 -7.20 -14.01 -8.58
CA VAL A 81 -7.35 -14.18 -10.04
C VAL A 81 -8.34 -13.15 -10.60
N THR A 82 -9.52 -12.99 -9.98
CA THR A 82 -10.51 -12.00 -10.41
C THR A 82 -9.93 -10.58 -10.34
N GLY A 83 -9.20 -10.26 -9.26
CA GLY A 83 -8.51 -9.00 -9.10
C GLY A 83 -7.49 -8.76 -10.23
N GLY A 84 -6.65 -9.76 -10.54
CA GLY A 84 -5.67 -9.68 -11.62
C GLY A 84 -6.30 -9.49 -13.00
N VAL A 85 -7.37 -10.24 -13.29
CA VAL A 85 -8.11 -10.10 -14.55
C VAL A 85 -8.73 -8.72 -14.68
N LEU A 86 -9.43 -8.23 -13.65
CA LEU A 86 -10.05 -6.90 -13.68
C LEU A 86 -9.00 -5.78 -13.80
N PHE A 87 -7.88 -5.88 -13.07
CA PHE A 87 -6.79 -4.92 -13.16
C PHE A 87 -6.19 -4.88 -14.57
N GLY A 88 -5.87 -6.05 -15.12
CA GLY A 88 -5.28 -6.16 -16.45
C GLY A 88 -6.26 -5.77 -17.56
N VAL A 89 -7.53 -6.21 -17.51
CA VAL A 89 -8.57 -5.84 -18.50
C VAL A 89 -8.86 -4.34 -18.43
N GLY A 90 -9.02 -3.76 -17.23
CA GLY A 90 -9.23 -2.33 -17.07
C GLY A 90 -8.07 -1.50 -17.65
N THR A 91 -6.83 -1.91 -17.38
CA THR A 91 -5.64 -1.31 -17.97
C THR A 91 -5.59 -1.49 -19.48
N PHE A 92 -5.93 -2.68 -20.00
CA PHE A 92 -5.99 -2.96 -21.44
C PHE A 92 -7.04 -2.10 -22.15
N LEU A 93 -8.24 -1.99 -21.58
CA LEU A 93 -9.31 -1.16 -22.13
C LEU A 93 -8.96 0.33 -22.14
N SER A 94 -8.05 0.77 -21.28
CA SER A 94 -7.54 2.15 -21.31
C SER A 94 -6.76 2.46 -22.60
N ALA A 95 -6.34 1.45 -23.37
CA ALA A 95 -5.77 1.62 -24.71
C ALA A 95 -6.79 2.12 -25.74
N PHE A 96 -8.08 1.98 -25.49
CA PHE A 96 -9.16 2.26 -26.44
C PHE A 96 -9.99 3.48 -26.04
N THR A 97 -9.52 4.30 -25.11
CA THR A 97 -10.26 5.47 -24.62
C THR A 97 -10.27 6.64 -25.60
N GLY A 98 -9.40 6.63 -26.62
CA GLY A 98 -9.32 7.68 -27.66
C GLY A 98 -9.19 9.05 -27.00
N ASP A 99 -10.00 10.01 -27.43
CA ASP A 99 -10.01 11.39 -26.91
C ASP A 99 -10.91 11.58 -25.66
N SER A 100 -11.48 10.48 -25.13
CA SER A 100 -12.40 10.55 -23.99
C SER A 100 -11.69 10.29 -22.66
N LEU A 101 -11.36 11.36 -21.95
CA LEU A 101 -10.81 11.28 -20.59
C LEU A 101 -11.80 10.59 -19.61
N SER A 102 -13.10 10.73 -19.82
CA SER A 102 -14.13 10.06 -19.01
C SER A 102 -14.07 8.53 -19.14
N LEU A 103 -13.75 8.01 -20.32
CA LEU A 103 -13.54 6.57 -20.50
C LEU A 103 -12.28 6.11 -19.77
N LEU A 104 -11.24 6.93 -19.68
CA LEU A 104 -10.05 6.63 -18.89
C LEU A 104 -10.39 6.56 -17.38
N TYR A 105 -11.24 7.44 -16.89
CA TYR A 105 -11.75 7.36 -15.51
C TYR A 105 -12.48 6.03 -15.25
N LEU A 106 -13.28 5.56 -16.20
CA LEU A 106 -14.03 4.30 -16.06
C LEU A 106 -13.10 3.08 -16.16
N THR A 107 -12.22 3.03 -17.17
CA THR A 107 -11.40 1.86 -17.45
C THR A 107 -10.24 1.71 -16.47
N TYR A 108 -9.44 2.75 -16.25
CA TYR A 108 -8.32 2.72 -15.32
C TYR A 108 -8.76 3.09 -13.89
N GLY A 109 -9.50 4.21 -13.75
CA GLY A 109 -9.88 4.73 -12.44
C GLY A 109 -10.85 3.83 -11.69
N ILE A 110 -11.79 3.18 -12.37
CA ILE A 110 -12.78 2.31 -11.72
C ILE A 110 -12.46 0.84 -11.95
N LEU A 111 -12.40 0.36 -13.18
CA LEU A 111 -12.32 -1.08 -13.46
C LEU A 111 -10.96 -1.65 -13.02
N ALA A 112 -9.84 -1.07 -13.45
CA ALA A 112 -8.52 -1.55 -13.06
C ALA A 112 -8.32 -1.40 -11.53
N ALA A 113 -8.67 -0.25 -10.96
CA ALA A 113 -8.52 -0.01 -9.53
C ALA A 113 -9.35 -0.98 -8.68
N SER A 114 -10.56 -1.37 -9.13
CA SER A 114 -11.37 -2.40 -8.47
C SER A 114 -10.62 -3.73 -8.42
N GLY A 115 -9.96 -4.12 -9.53
CA GLY A 115 -9.13 -5.31 -9.58
C GLY A 115 -7.96 -5.26 -8.59
N GLY A 116 -7.25 -4.14 -8.54
CA GLY A 116 -6.13 -3.94 -7.61
C GLY A 116 -6.55 -4.04 -6.15
N GLY A 117 -7.67 -3.41 -5.79
CA GLY A 117 -8.22 -3.47 -4.44
C GLY A 117 -8.68 -4.87 -4.03
N LEU A 118 -9.35 -5.60 -4.95
CA LEU A 118 -9.72 -7.01 -4.70
C LEU A 118 -8.47 -7.86 -4.44
N GLY A 119 -7.42 -7.69 -5.24
CA GLY A 119 -6.22 -8.52 -5.15
C GLY A 119 -5.36 -8.24 -3.92
N LEU A 120 -5.37 -7.00 -3.39
CA LEU A 120 -4.54 -6.60 -2.25
C LEU A 120 -4.72 -7.51 -1.04
N ILE A 121 -5.96 -7.85 -0.71
CA ILE A 121 -6.29 -8.51 0.56
C ILE A 121 -5.87 -9.98 0.61
N ALA A 122 -5.75 -10.66 -0.53
CA ALA A 122 -5.51 -12.10 -0.57
C ALA A 122 -4.17 -12.51 0.09
N PRO A 123 -3.00 -11.92 -0.23
CA PRO A 123 -1.75 -12.24 0.45
C PRO A 123 -1.75 -11.87 1.94
N ILE A 124 -2.41 -10.78 2.32
CA ILE A 124 -2.48 -10.30 3.71
C ILE A 124 -3.18 -11.32 4.60
N VAL A 125 -4.17 -12.04 4.08
CA VAL A 125 -4.90 -13.08 4.82
C VAL A 125 -4.22 -14.45 4.73
N VAL A 126 -3.53 -14.72 3.61
CA VAL A 126 -2.94 -16.04 3.34
C VAL A 126 -1.58 -16.20 4.00
N LEU A 127 -0.67 -15.23 3.85
CA LEU A 127 0.72 -15.41 4.27
C LEU A 127 0.91 -15.60 5.79
N PRO A 128 0.18 -14.91 6.69
CA PRO A 128 0.30 -15.19 8.12
C PRO A 128 -0.07 -16.61 8.52
N ARG A 129 -0.91 -17.30 7.72
CA ARG A 129 -1.26 -18.70 7.93
C ARG A 129 -0.17 -19.67 7.47
N TRP A 130 0.69 -19.26 6.53
CA TRP A 130 1.86 -20.02 6.07
C TRP A 130 3.11 -19.76 6.91
N PHE A 131 3.19 -18.60 7.57
CA PHE A 131 4.32 -18.16 8.39
C PHE A 131 3.88 -17.78 9.82
N PRO A 132 3.24 -18.69 10.56
CA PRO A 132 2.83 -18.40 11.93
C PRO A 132 4.04 -18.19 12.85
N ASP A 133 5.21 -18.72 12.46
CA ASP A 133 6.49 -18.57 13.13
C ASP A 133 7.12 -17.17 12.97
N ARG A 134 6.70 -16.37 11.98
CA ARG A 134 7.26 -15.06 11.64
C ARG A 134 6.20 -14.11 11.07
N PRO A 135 5.27 -13.63 11.91
CA PRO A 135 4.13 -12.83 11.43
C PRO A 135 4.54 -11.53 10.76
N GLY A 136 5.52 -10.80 11.27
CA GLY A 136 6.03 -9.57 10.63
C GLY A 136 6.63 -9.84 9.25
N LEU A 137 7.39 -10.94 9.08
CA LEU A 137 7.87 -11.36 7.76
C LEU A 137 6.71 -11.71 6.82
N ALA A 138 5.66 -12.37 7.32
CA ALA A 138 4.49 -12.69 6.52
C ALA A 138 3.82 -11.43 5.93
N TYR A 139 3.60 -10.42 6.77
CA TYR A 139 3.03 -9.15 6.33
C TYR A 139 3.99 -8.33 5.45
N ALA A 140 5.29 -8.41 5.72
CA ALA A 140 6.31 -7.83 4.86
C ALA A 140 6.24 -8.42 3.45
N LEU A 141 6.23 -9.76 3.32
CA LEU A 141 6.13 -10.46 2.04
C LEU A 141 4.77 -10.23 1.34
N ALA A 142 3.70 -10.05 2.12
CA ALA A 142 2.38 -9.74 1.57
C ALA A 142 2.33 -8.39 0.84
N LEU A 143 3.19 -7.44 1.19
CA LEU A 143 3.06 -6.06 0.71
C LEU A 143 4.33 -5.50 0.05
N VAL A 144 5.51 -6.13 0.21
CA VAL A 144 6.75 -5.67 -0.43
C VAL A 144 6.66 -5.63 -1.96
N GLY A 145 5.87 -6.52 -2.53
CA GLY A 145 5.62 -6.56 -3.98
C GLY A 145 5.11 -5.22 -4.52
N PHE A 146 4.28 -4.49 -3.78
CA PHE A 146 3.81 -3.16 -4.22
C PHE A 146 4.96 -2.19 -4.46
N GLY A 147 5.92 -2.11 -3.56
CA GLY A 147 7.10 -1.25 -3.73
C GLY A 147 7.99 -1.72 -4.90
N ILE A 148 8.26 -3.03 -4.99
CA ILE A 148 8.99 -3.63 -6.11
C ILE A 148 8.27 -3.31 -7.43
N GLY A 149 6.94 -3.43 -7.46
CA GLY A 149 6.12 -3.13 -8.63
C GLY A 149 6.29 -1.70 -9.12
N THR A 150 6.26 -0.72 -8.23
CA THR A 150 6.50 0.68 -8.56
C THR A 150 7.92 0.88 -9.13
N MET A 151 8.92 0.35 -8.42
CA MET A 151 10.33 0.49 -8.79
C MET A 151 10.63 -0.09 -10.18
N VAL A 152 10.05 -1.25 -10.50
CA VAL A 152 10.25 -1.95 -11.78
C VAL A 152 9.38 -1.35 -12.89
N SER A 153 8.14 -0.93 -12.58
CA SER A 153 7.21 -0.44 -13.60
C SER A 153 7.59 0.94 -14.13
N VAL A 154 8.17 1.83 -13.33
CA VAL A 154 8.56 3.17 -13.78
C VAL A 154 9.51 3.13 -14.99
N PRO A 155 10.67 2.42 -14.96
CA PRO A 155 11.54 2.32 -16.13
C PRO A 155 10.90 1.55 -17.29
N ILE A 156 10.13 0.50 -17.04
CA ILE A 156 9.44 -0.27 -18.09
C ILE A 156 8.42 0.62 -18.82
N ILE A 157 7.59 1.35 -18.09
CA ILE A 157 6.58 2.25 -18.68
C ILE A 157 7.27 3.38 -19.45
N SER A 158 8.31 3.98 -18.91
CA SER A 158 9.08 5.02 -19.59
C SER A 158 9.69 4.53 -20.91
N GLY A 159 10.26 3.32 -20.90
CA GLY A 159 10.77 2.66 -22.11
C GLY A 159 9.67 2.31 -23.10
N LEU A 160 8.53 1.79 -22.66
CA LEU A 160 7.40 1.49 -23.53
C LEU A 160 6.86 2.77 -24.19
N LEU A 161 6.68 3.84 -23.44
CA LEU A 161 6.20 5.12 -23.98
C LEU A 161 7.07 5.65 -25.11
N SER A 162 8.40 5.39 -25.07
CA SER A 162 9.33 5.84 -26.11
C SER A 162 9.28 4.96 -27.39
N VAL A 163 8.86 3.70 -27.29
CA VAL A 163 8.85 2.76 -28.42
C VAL A 163 7.46 2.42 -28.97
N THR A 164 6.39 2.73 -28.23
CA THR A 164 5.00 2.36 -28.61
C THR A 164 4.16 3.52 -29.18
N ASP A 165 4.75 4.64 -29.52
CA ASP A 165 4.07 5.86 -30.02
C ASP A 165 3.01 6.40 -29.04
N GLY A 166 3.17 6.24 -27.74
CA GLY A 166 2.35 6.93 -26.76
C GLY A 166 1.67 6.06 -25.67
N PRO A 167 0.82 6.69 -24.83
CA PRO A 167 0.28 6.07 -23.64
C PRO A 167 -0.71 4.94 -23.92
N PHE A 168 -1.49 5.01 -24.99
CA PHE A 168 -2.55 4.03 -25.26
C PHE A 168 -2.00 2.65 -25.62
N ARG A 169 -1.04 2.57 -26.53
CA ARG A 169 -0.39 1.29 -26.83
C ARG A 169 0.34 0.74 -25.62
N THR A 170 0.93 1.59 -24.81
CA THR A 170 1.54 1.21 -23.54
C THR A 170 0.53 0.58 -22.59
N PHE A 171 -0.67 1.15 -22.43
CA PHE A 171 -1.76 0.52 -21.65
C PHE A 171 -2.16 -0.84 -22.20
N GLY A 172 -2.22 -1.00 -23.52
CA GLY A 172 -2.55 -2.28 -24.14
C GLY A 172 -1.54 -3.39 -23.80
N VAL A 173 -0.24 -3.09 -23.93
CA VAL A 173 0.84 -4.04 -23.59
C VAL A 173 0.84 -4.37 -22.10
N LEU A 174 0.76 -3.36 -21.25
CA LEU A 174 0.75 -3.55 -19.79
C LEU A 174 -0.48 -4.33 -19.33
N GLY A 175 -1.67 -3.99 -19.83
CA GLY A 175 -2.91 -4.66 -19.44
C GLY A 175 -2.88 -6.14 -19.73
N LEU A 176 -2.45 -6.53 -20.94
CA LEU A 176 -2.29 -7.95 -21.30
C LEU A 176 -1.25 -8.64 -20.42
N SER A 177 -0.11 -7.98 -20.19
CA SER A 177 0.95 -8.51 -19.31
C SER A 177 0.44 -8.72 -17.87
N TYR A 178 -0.38 -7.82 -17.34
CA TYR A 178 -0.94 -7.93 -15.99
C TYR A 178 -1.97 -9.06 -15.87
N VAL A 179 -2.83 -9.27 -16.88
CA VAL A 179 -3.74 -10.43 -16.88
C VAL A 179 -2.95 -11.73 -16.72
N VAL A 180 -1.87 -11.89 -17.49
CA VAL A 180 -1.07 -13.11 -17.47
C VAL A 180 -0.26 -13.21 -16.18
N LEU A 181 0.51 -12.17 -15.84
CA LEU A 181 1.43 -12.18 -14.70
C LEU A 181 0.69 -12.34 -13.37
N ILE A 182 -0.32 -11.50 -13.14
CA ILE A 182 -1.06 -11.49 -11.87
C ILE A 182 -1.94 -12.72 -11.79
N GLY A 183 -2.62 -13.10 -12.88
CA GLY A 183 -3.49 -14.27 -12.91
C GLY A 183 -2.73 -15.57 -12.64
N ALA A 184 -1.56 -15.75 -13.29
CA ALA A 184 -0.70 -16.90 -13.06
C ALA A 184 -0.16 -16.96 -11.63
N ALA A 185 0.29 -15.81 -11.09
CA ALA A 185 0.78 -15.74 -9.72
C ALA A 185 -0.35 -16.01 -8.69
N ALA A 186 -1.52 -15.39 -8.88
CA ALA A 186 -2.68 -15.54 -7.98
C ALA A 186 -3.15 -17.00 -7.87
N TRP A 187 -2.92 -17.81 -8.91
CA TRP A 187 -3.26 -19.23 -8.89
C TRP A 187 -2.56 -20.00 -7.76
N PHE A 188 -1.38 -19.59 -7.36
CA PHE A 188 -0.59 -20.22 -6.28
C PHE A 188 -0.92 -19.62 -4.89
N VAL A 189 -1.62 -18.48 -4.81
CA VAL A 189 -1.98 -17.85 -3.54
C VAL A 189 -3.20 -18.56 -2.95
N ARG A 190 -2.96 -19.44 -1.97
CA ARG A 190 -3.98 -20.27 -1.31
C ARG A 190 -3.67 -20.47 0.16
N ASN A 191 -4.71 -20.78 0.94
CA ASN A 191 -4.52 -21.20 2.31
C ASN A 191 -3.73 -22.53 2.38
N PRO A 192 -2.93 -22.74 3.44
CA PRO A 192 -2.29 -24.03 3.71
C PRO A 192 -3.37 -25.10 3.96
N ARG A 193 -3.08 -26.34 3.55
CA ARG A 193 -3.84 -27.52 3.92
C ARG A 193 -3.37 -28.01 5.28
N GLU A 194 -4.13 -28.91 5.90
CA GLU A 194 -3.70 -29.59 7.13
C GLU A 194 -2.33 -30.24 6.93
N GLY A 195 -1.38 -29.92 7.83
CA GLY A 195 0.00 -30.40 7.78
C GLY A 195 0.96 -29.67 6.83
N GLU A 196 0.51 -28.67 6.04
CA GLU A 196 1.41 -27.87 5.18
C GLU A 196 1.98 -26.63 5.91
N ALA A 197 1.29 -26.09 6.90
CA ALA A 197 1.79 -24.98 7.70
C ALA A 197 2.90 -25.47 8.65
N VAL A 198 3.94 -24.66 8.80
CA VAL A 198 4.99 -24.94 9.81
C VAL A 198 4.37 -24.71 11.18
N ALA A 199 4.53 -25.69 12.08
CA ALA A 199 4.16 -25.49 13.48
C ALA A 199 4.98 -24.31 14.05
N PRO A 200 4.38 -23.46 14.91
CA PRO A 200 5.15 -22.46 15.65
C PRO A 200 6.33 -23.16 16.34
N ALA A 201 7.53 -22.57 16.24
CA ALA A 201 8.67 -23.12 16.97
C ALA A 201 8.38 -23.06 18.48
N ASP A 202 8.55 -24.17 19.16
CA ASP A 202 8.34 -24.27 20.61
C ASP A 202 9.11 -23.14 21.32
N GLY A 203 8.38 -22.28 22.06
CA GLY A 203 8.94 -21.17 22.85
C GLY A 203 9.08 -19.82 22.11
N TRP A 204 8.65 -19.68 20.86
CA TRP A 204 8.76 -18.38 20.13
C TRP A 204 7.59 -17.42 20.36
N LEU A 205 6.41 -17.96 20.68
CA LEU A 205 5.31 -17.18 21.24
C LEU A 205 5.17 -17.60 22.71
N PRO A 206 5.12 -16.66 23.67
CA PRO A 206 4.66 -17.00 25.01
C PRO A 206 3.33 -17.74 24.90
N GLU A 207 3.13 -18.80 25.68
CA GLU A 207 1.89 -19.62 25.69
C GLU A 207 0.64 -18.73 25.79
N ASP A 208 0.75 -17.59 26.46
CA ASP A 208 -0.27 -16.55 26.54
C ASP A 208 -0.64 -15.94 25.18
N HIS A 209 0.29 -15.82 24.22
CA HIS A 209 0.01 -15.23 22.91
C HIS A 209 -0.79 -16.16 22.00
N GLU A 210 -0.57 -17.47 22.01
CA GLU A 210 -1.33 -18.43 21.19
C GLU A 210 -2.77 -18.56 21.70
N GLN A 211 -2.96 -18.60 23.01
CA GLN A 211 -4.28 -18.58 23.63
C GLN A 211 -4.99 -17.23 23.38
N LEU A 212 -4.30 -16.11 23.52
CA LEU A 212 -4.79 -14.77 23.23
C LEU A 212 -5.24 -14.59 21.77
N HIS A 213 -4.54 -15.18 20.79
CA HIS A 213 -4.94 -15.14 19.39
C HIS A 213 -6.18 -16.00 19.08
N LYS A 214 -6.35 -17.13 19.75
CA LYS A 214 -7.56 -17.97 19.65
C LYS A 214 -8.77 -17.31 20.32
N GLU A 215 -8.56 -16.64 21.44
CA GLU A 215 -9.61 -15.97 22.23
C GLU A 215 -10.00 -14.60 21.66
N ARG A 216 -9.06 -13.87 21.01
CA ARG A 216 -9.29 -12.55 20.36
C ARG A 216 -9.79 -12.70 18.93
N SER A 217 -10.97 -13.25 18.73
CA SER A 217 -11.59 -13.29 17.40
C SER A 217 -12.75 -12.29 17.34
N TYR A 218 -12.44 -11.06 16.89
CA TYR A 218 -13.45 -10.06 16.60
C TYR A 218 -14.03 -10.24 15.19
N ASP A 219 -15.32 -10.02 15.06
CA ASP A 219 -15.92 -9.70 13.77
C ASP A 219 -15.80 -8.19 13.51
N LEU A 220 -16.13 -7.75 12.28
CA LEU A 220 -16.05 -6.33 11.95
C LEU A 220 -16.95 -5.46 12.84
N ARG A 221 -18.16 -5.95 13.18
CA ARG A 221 -19.09 -5.20 14.03
C ARG A 221 -18.54 -5.00 15.44
N GLY A 222 -17.91 -6.03 15.98
CA GLY A 222 -17.21 -5.94 17.26
C GLY A 222 -16.02 -5.00 17.22
N ALA A 223 -15.20 -5.08 16.16
CA ALA A 223 -14.05 -4.21 16.00
C ALA A 223 -14.42 -2.73 15.94
N VAL A 224 -15.38 -2.34 15.09
CA VAL A 224 -15.81 -0.93 14.93
C VAL A 224 -16.52 -0.34 16.16
N ARG A 225 -16.92 -1.16 17.12
CA ARG A 225 -17.46 -0.69 18.42
C ARG A 225 -16.38 -0.34 19.42
N THR A 226 -15.11 -0.68 19.13
CA THR A 226 -13.97 -0.36 20.00
C THR A 226 -13.36 1.00 19.60
N TRP A 227 -12.95 1.80 20.57
CA TRP A 227 -12.26 3.06 20.30
C TRP A 227 -10.90 2.82 19.61
N GLN A 228 -10.30 1.67 19.84
CA GLN A 228 -9.05 1.25 19.23
C GLN A 228 -9.14 1.18 17.71
N TRP A 229 -10.27 0.76 17.16
CA TRP A 229 -10.47 0.74 15.73
C TRP A 229 -10.36 2.13 15.12
N TYR A 230 -10.99 3.14 15.75
CA TYR A 230 -10.90 4.53 15.30
C TYR A 230 -9.49 5.10 15.43
N ALA A 231 -8.79 4.76 16.50
CA ALA A 231 -7.40 5.15 16.70
C ALA A 231 -6.47 4.54 15.64
N ILE A 232 -6.61 3.26 15.34
CA ILE A 232 -5.87 2.53 14.31
C ILE A 232 -6.19 3.12 12.93
N TRP A 233 -7.47 3.41 12.65
CA TRP A 233 -7.89 4.06 11.42
C TRP A 233 -7.28 5.45 11.25
N ALA A 234 -7.29 6.26 12.30
CA ALA A 234 -6.69 7.59 12.31
C ALA A 234 -5.16 7.54 12.13
N MET A 235 -4.47 6.60 12.79
CA MET A 235 -3.03 6.38 12.59
C MET A 235 -2.73 6.05 11.13
N PHE A 236 -3.51 5.15 10.52
CA PHE A 236 -3.31 4.77 9.13
C PHE A 236 -3.64 5.91 8.18
N PHE A 237 -4.71 6.68 8.44
CA PHE A 237 -5.05 7.88 7.70
C PHE A 237 -3.90 8.90 7.71
N LEU A 238 -3.36 9.22 8.88
CA LEU A 238 -2.25 10.16 9.01
C LEU A 238 -1.00 9.68 8.26
N ASN A 239 -0.61 8.42 8.46
CA ASN A 239 0.56 7.85 7.81
C ASN A 239 0.43 7.83 6.27
N THR A 240 -0.75 7.49 5.75
CA THR A 240 -0.98 7.44 4.30
C THR A 240 -1.14 8.82 3.67
N THR A 241 -1.73 9.78 4.40
CA THR A 241 -1.88 11.18 3.97
C THR A 241 -0.53 11.78 3.57
N VAL A 242 0.46 11.69 4.45
CA VAL A 242 1.77 12.32 4.23
C VAL A 242 2.59 11.62 3.14
N GLY A 243 2.50 10.30 3.06
CA GLY A 243 3.17 9.55 2.00
C GLY A 243 2.60 9.83 0.62
N LEU A 244 1.27 9.82 0.48
CA LEU A 244 0.60 10.10 -0.79
C LEU A 244 0.81 11.56 -1.24
N ALA A 245 0.81 12.52 -0.30
CA ALA A 245 1.14 13.91 -0.59
C ALA A 245 2.56 14.03 -1.17
N LEU A 246 3.55 13.40 -0.54
CA LEU A 246 4.93 13.42 -1.03
C LEU A 246 5.06 12.73 -2.40
N TYR A 247 4.40 11.59 -2.63
CA TYR A 247 4.44 10.90 -3.91
C TYR A 247 3.77 11.69 -5.04
N SER A 248 2.66 12.40 -4.76
CA SER A 248 1.93 13.16 -5.78
C SER A 248 2.75 14.32 -6.34
N ASP A 249 3.50 15.01 -5.49
CA ASP A 249 4.22 16.23 -5.84
C ASP A 249 5.75 16.08 -5.76
N ALA A 250 6.23 14.83 -5.72
CA ALA A 250 7.65 14.50 -5.55
C ALA A 250 8.59 15.32 -6.45
N ARG A 251 8.28 15.45 -7.75
CA ARG A 251 9.10 16.23 -8.69
C ARG A 251 9.05 17.72 -8.42
N ALA A 252 7.86 18.26 -8.15
CA ALA A 252 7.68 19.69 -7.90
C ALA A 252 8.38 20.08 -6.59
N MET A 253 8.23 19.26 -5.55
CA MET A 253 8.91 19.48 -4.27
C MET A 253 10.43 19.38 -4.39
N ALA A 254 10.96 18.39 -5.10
CA ALA A 254 12.40 18.27 -5.33
C ALA A 254 12.95 19.52 -6.04
N GLY A 255 12.25 20.04 -7.05
CA GLY A 255 12.63 21.25 -7.76
C GLY A 255 12.52 22.52 -6.90
N SER A 256 11.40 22.71 -6.18
CA SER A 256 11.13 23.95 -5.43
C SER A 256 11.90 24.02 -4.12
N VAL A 257 12.06 22.88 -3.40
CA VAL A 257 12.72 22.86 -2.08
C VAL A 257 14.24 22.76 -2.22
N SER A 258 14.76 21.92 -3.13
CA SER A 258 16.21 21.70 -3.26
C SER A 258 16.85 22.32 -4.51
N GLY A 259 16.07 23.01 -5.36
CA GLY A 259 16.58 23.58 -6.62
C GLY A 259 17.02 22.54 -7.64
N ALA A 260 16.62 21.27 -7.48
CA ALA A 260 17.10 20.16 -8.32
C ALA A 260 16.59 20.25 -9.77
N GLY A 261 17.48 20.05 -10.73
CA GLY A 261 17.13 19.97 -12.14
C GLY A 261 16.31 18.72 -12.50
N ALA A 262 15.70 18.69 -13.69
CA ALA A 262 14.78 17.64 -14.15
C ALA A 262 15.35 16.21 -14.08
N ALA A 263 16.64 16.02 -14.31
CA ALA A 263 17.31 14.72 -14.23
C ALA A 263 17.30 14.17 -12.79
N PHE A 264 17.60 15.02 -11.80
CA PHE A 264 17.57 14.66 -10.38
C PHE A 264 16.16 14.39 -9.89
N ALA A 265 15.16 15.15 -10.37
CA ALA A 265 13.78 14.94 -10.04
C ALA A 265 13.25 13.56 -10.54
N SER A 266 13.81 13.03 -11.63
CA SER A 266 13.49 11.66 -12.10
C SER A 266 14.16 10.59 -11.24
N ALA A 267 15.43 10.78 -10.86
CA ALA A 267 16.14 9.87 -9.95
C ALA A 267 15.46 9.82 -8.56
N PHE A 268 14.91 10.93 -8.11
CA PHE A 268 14.22 11.03 -6.82
C PHE A 268 13.05 10.05 -6.70
N ILE A 269 12.25 9.85 -7.77
CA ILE A 269 11.14 8.88 -7.75
C ILE A 269 11.64 7.45 -7.50
N VAL A 270 12.79 7.10 -8.07
CA VAL A 270 13.42 5.79 -7.84
C VAL A 270 13.86 5.66 -6.39
N ILE A 271 14.53 6.69 -5.85
CA ILE A 271 15.02 6.72 -4.47
C ILE A 271 13.86 6.51 -3.48
N VAL A 272 12.77 7.27 -3.61
CA VAL A 272 11.62 7.15 -2.71
C VAL A 272 10.91 5.80 -2.86
N SER A 273 10.88 5.22 -4.07
CA SER A 273 10.29 3.88 -4.31
C SER A 273 11.13 2.76 -3.69
N VAL A 274 12.47 2.87 -3.73
CA VAL A 274 13.37 1.93 -3.03
C VAL A 274 13.16 2.02 -1.53
N SER A 275 13.04 3.23 -0.99
CA SER A 275 12.82 3.47 0.44
C SER A 275 11.45 2.96 0.91
N ASP A 276 10.39 3.16 0.13
CA ASP A 276 9.08 2.59 0.36
C ASP A 276 9.14 1.05 0.42
N THR A 277 9.82 0.44 -0.54
CA THR A 277 10.00 -1.02 -0.61
C THR A 277 10.77 -1.56 0.60
N ALA A 278 11.87 -0.90 0.96
CA ALA A 278 12.66 -1.24 2.14
C ALA A 278 11.84 -1.11 3.43
N GLY A 279 11.03 -0.06 3.53
CA GLY A 279 10.13 0.17 4.66
C GLY A 279 9.11 -0.95 4.84
N ARG A 280 8.54 -1.45 3.75
CA ARG A 280 7.59 -2.60 3.77
C ARG A 280 8.22 -3.88 4.31
N LEU A 281 9.53 -4.02 4.26
CA LEU A 281 10.27 -5.14 4.84
C LEU A 281 10.69 -4.86 6.28
N VAL A 282 11.35 -3.73 6.51
CA VAL A 282 12.04 -3.44 7.76
C VAL A 282 11.07 -3.22 8.92
N TRP A 283 10.06 -2.36 8.73
CA TRP A 283 9.17 -1.97 9.83
C TRP A 283 8.32 -3.10 10.41
N PRO A 284 7.66 -3.98 9.60
CA PRO A 284 6.90 -5.08 10.16
C PRO A 284 7.78 -6.16 10.80
N ILE A 285 9.01 -6.39 10.28
CA ILE A 285 9.97 -7.29 10.95
C ILE A 285 10.45 -6.69 12.28
N LEU A 286 10.63 -5.37 12.34
CA LEU A 286 10.97 -4.69 13.59
C LEU A 286 9.79 -4.75 14.58
N SER A 287 8.55 -4.75 14.08
CA SER A 287 7.37 -4.87 14.95
C SER A 287 7.29 -6.19 15.70
N ASP A 288 7.87 -7.27 15.17
CA ASP A 288 7.99 -8.55 15.87
C ASP A 288 8.86 -8.44 17.14
N ARG A 289 9.80 -7.48 17.19
CA ARG A 289 10.71 -7.29 18.32
C ARG A 289 10.24 -6.28 19.35
N ILE A 290 9.74 -5.13 18.89
CA ILE A 290 9.40 -4.00 19.77
C ILE A 290 7.90 -3.75 19.88
N GLY A 291 7.07 -4.53 19.16
CA GLY A 291 5.62 -4.39 19.10
C GLY A 291 5.16 -3.34 18.09
N GLY A 292 4.01 -3.60 17.44
CA GLY A 292 3.47 -2.73 16.39
C GLY A 292 3.19 -1.31 16.87
N ARG A 293 2.73 -1.14 18.10
CA ARG A 293 2.48 0.15 18.74
C ARG A 293 3.74 1.04 18.79
N ASN A 294 4.86 0.49 19.26
CA ASN A 294 6.11 1.24 19.41
C ASN A 294 6.74 1.56 18.03
N VAL A 295 6.54 0.68 17.05
CA VAL A 295 6.95 0.96 15.67
C VAL A 295 6.20 2.16 15.11
N PHE A 296 4.88 2.29 15.33
CA PHE A 296 4.15 3.48 14.88
C PHE A 296 4.58 4.76 15.58
N VAL A 297 4.92 4.71 16.87
CA VAL A 297 5.54 5.86 17.56
C VAL A 297 6.82 6.27 16.85
N ALA A 298 7.72 5.31 16.58
CA ALA A 298 8.99 5.57 15.90
C ALA A 298 8.77 6.13 14.48
N MET A 299 7.83 5.56 13.71
CA MET A 299 7.47 6.06 12.38
C MET A 299 6.98 7.52 12.43
N PHE A 300 6.04 7.84 13.32
CA PHE A 300 5.51 9.19 13.43
C PHE A 300 6.57 10.21 13.86
N LEU A 301 7.44 9.85 14.81
CA LEU A 301 8.54 10.72 15.23
C LEU A 301 9.56 10.91 14.11
N LEU A 302 9.90 9.86 13.38
CA LEU A 302 10.81 9.94 12.24
C LEU A 302 10.22 10.81 11.11
N GLN A 303 8.94 10.64 10.78
CA GLN A 303 8.24 11.47 9.79
C GLN A 303 8.16 12.94 10.25
N ALA A 304 7.82 13.18 11.52
CA ALA A 304 7.78 14.52 12.07
C ALA A 304 9.14 15.22 11.95
N THR A 305 10.21 14.55 12.39
CA THR A 305 11.58 15.07 12.29
C THR A 305 11.96 15.35 10.83
N ALA A 306 11.65 14.43 9.92
CA ALA A 306 11.96 14.61 8.50
C ALA A 306 11.22 15.83 7.91
N PHE A 307 9.92 15.98 8.17
CA PHE A 307 9.15 17.12 7.67
C PHE A 307 9.57 18.45 8.26
N LEU A 308 9.92 18.50 9.54
CA LEU A 308 10.38 19.74 10.19
C LEU A 308 11.78 20.16 9.72
N LEU A 309 12.64 19.20 9.37
CA LEU A 309 14.00 19.48 8.86
C LEU A 309 14.03 19.70 7.35
N MET A 310 13.03 19.26 6.60
CA MET A 310 13.02 19.31 5.14
C MET A 310 13.11 20.76 4.58
N PRO A 311 12.41 21.78 5.10
CA PRO A 311 12.56 23.15 4.66
C PRO A 311 13.93 23.76 4.98
N LEU A 312 14.58 23.30 6.03
CA LEU A 312 15.87 23.82 6.50
C LEU A 312 17.03 23.14 5.77
N LEU A 313 17.19 21.84 5.96
CA LEU A 313 18.33 21.08 5.45
C LEU A 313 18.12 20.60 4.01
N GLY A 314 16.86 20.35 3.62
CA GLY A 314 16.53 19.94 2.26
C GLY A 314 16.72 21.04 1.23
N ALA A 315 16.54 22.30 1.63
CA ALA A 315 16.79 23.47 0.79
C ALA A 315 18.28 23.66 0.42
N GLU A 316 19.18 23.20 1.28
CA GLU A 316 20.62 23.33 1.04
C GLU A 316 21.18 22.27 0.08
N SER A 317 20.54 21.10 -0.01
CA SER A 317 21.07 19.96 -0.76
C SER A 317 19.97 18.98 -1.19
N PHE A 318 19.98 18.65 -2.49
CA PHE A 318 19.14 17.57 -3.03
C PHE A 318 19.38 16.21 -2.34
N VAL A 319 20.61 15.93 -1.91
CA VAL A 319 20.94 14.69 -1.20
C VAL A 319 20.23 14.67 0.16
N MET A 320 20.29 15.78 0.91
CA MET A 320 19.63 15.89 2.21
C MET A 320 18.10 15.81 2.08
N PHE A 321 17.54 16.53 1.10
CA PHE A 321 16.13 16.40 0.74
C PHE A 321 15.73 14.93 0.47
N SER A 322 16.54 14.22 -0.33
CA SER A 322 16.28 12.82 -0.69
C SER A 322 16.36 11.88 0.51
N ILE A 323 17.28 12.10 1.44
CA ILE A 323 17.39 11.32 2.69
C ILE A 323 16.14 11.52 3.56
N LEU A 324 15.72 12.77 3.76
CA LEU A 324 14.54 13.08 4.57
C LEU A 324 13.25 12.54 3.94
N ALA A 325 13.10 12.69 2.62
CA ALA A 325 11.99 12.12 1.89
C ALA A 325 11.98 10.58 1.92
N SER A 326 13.16 9.95 1.86
CA SER A 326 13.32 8.50 2.00
C SER A 326 12.87 8.00 3.36
N ALA A 327 13.15 8.74 4.44
CA ALA A 327 12.67 8.42 5.76
C ALA A 327 11.13 8.43 5.81
N VAL A 328 10.48 9.44 5.24
CA VAL A 328 9.02 9.54 5.15
C VAL A 328 8.43 8.39 4.34
N THR A 329 8.97 8.11 3.15
CA THR A 329 8.42 7.06 2.27
C THR A 329 8.66 5.65 2.81
N SER A 330 9.75 5.42 3.55
CA SER A 330 9.94 4.15 4.26
C SER A 330 8.85 3.91 5.31
N CYS A 331 8.45 4.95 6.05
CA CYS A 331 7.36 4.87 7.02
C CYS A 331 6.00 4.70 6.33
N PHE A 332 5.79 5.34 5.17
CA PHE A 332 4.58 5.19 4.37
C PHE A 332 4.39 3.73 3.93
N GLY A 333 5.36 3.14 3.26
CA GLY A 333 5.29 1.75 2.82
C GLY A 333 5.22 0.76 3.98
N GLY A 334 6.08 0.96 4.97
CA GLY A 334 6.10 0.14 6.17
C GLY A 334 4.81 0.21 6.98
N GLY A 335 4.12 1.34 6.94
CA GLY A 335 2.84 1.55 7.61
C GLY A 335 1.74 0.61 7.14
N TYR A 336 1.65 0.31 5.84
CA TYR A 336 0.69 -0.68 5.33
C TYR A 336 0.94 -2.08 5.91
N ALA A 337 2.19 -2.52 5.93
CA ALA A 337 2.55 -3.85 6.40
C ALA A 337 2.45 -3.97 7.93
N THR A 338 2.96 -2.98 8.66
CA THR A 338 2.86 -2.94 10.13
C THR A 338 1.43 -2.78 10.60
N MET A 339 0.58 -2.02 9.86
CA MET A 339 -0.84 -1.85 10.20
C MET A 339 -1.61 -3.16 10.08
N SER A 340 -1.31 -3.99 9.08
CA SER A 340 -1.94 -5.30 8.95
C SER A 340 -1.53 -6.23 10.10
N ALA A 341 -0.26 -6.19 10.53
CA ALA A 341 0.24 -6.90 11.70
C ALA A 341 -0.46 -6.44 12.99
N LEU A 342 -0.49 -5.11 13.23
CA LEU A 342 -1.13 -4.51 14.40
C LEU A 342 -2.63 -4.82 14.45
N SER A 343 -3.32 -4.77 13.30
CA SER A 343 -4.73 -5.12 13.22
C SER A 343 -5.00 -6.56 13.60
N THR A 344 -4.10 -7.48 13.22
CA THR A 344 -4.19 -8.89 13.60
C THR A 344 -3.91 -9.11 15.07
N GLU A 345 -2.93 -8.41 15.64
CA GLU A 345 -2.60 -8.44 17.06
C GLU A 345 -3.81 -8.02 17.92
N TYR A 346 -4.58 -7.01 17.48
CA TYR A 346 -5.69 -6.44 18.22
C TYR A 346 -7.01 -7.21 18.03
N TYR A 347 -7.27 -7.76 16.84
CA TYR A 347 -8.59 -8.30 16.46
C TYR A 347 -8.56 -9.77 16.04
N GLY A 348 -7.40 -10.40 15.93
CA GLY A 348 -7.24 -11.79 15.53
C GLY A 348 -7.32 -12.00 14.01
N LEU A 349 -7.10 -13.26 13.59
CA LEU A 349 -7.00 -13.64 12.15
C LEU A 349 -8.35 -13.99 11.50
N ARG A 350 -9.42 -14.18 12.30
CA ARG A 350 -10.70 -14.72 11.79
C ARG A 350 -11.31 -13.83 10.70
N ASP A 351 -11.49 -12.55 10.98
CA ASP A 351 -12.15 -11.57 10.13
C ASP A 351 -11.19 -10.47 9.67
N ILE A 352 -9.88 -10.73 9.72
CA ILE A 352 -8.85 -9.73 9.42
C ILE A 352 -9.02 -9.10 8.03
N GLY A 353 -9.51 -9.85 7.05
CA GLY A 353 -9.76 -9.33 5.71
C GLY A 353 -10.75 -8.17 5.69
N SER A 354 -11.88 -8.29 6.40
CA SER A 354 -12.89 -7.23 6.49
C SER A 354 -12.47 -6.09 7.43
N ILE A 355 -11.77 -6.42 8.52
CA ILE A 355 -11.29 -5.44 9.50
C ILE A 355 -10.18 -4.58 8.86
N TYR A 356 -9.14 -5.21 8.30
CA TYR A 356 -8.07 -4.48 7.63
C TYR A 356 -8.58 -3.73 6.39
N GLY A 357 -9.46 -4.35 5.60
CA GLY A 357 -10.10 -3.69 4.47
C GLY A 357 -10.84 -2.41 4.87
N SER A 358 -11.53 -2.41 6.03
CA SER A 358 -12.19 -1.20 6.57
C SER A 358 -11.19 -0.12 7.01
N ILE A 359 -10.00 -0.52 7.48
CA ILE A 359 -8.92 0.42 7.83
C ILE A 359 -8.30 1.01 6.56
N VAL A 360 -8.15 0.23 5.49
CA VAL A 360 -7.63 0.70 4.20
C VAL A 360 -8.51 1.78 3.56
N LEU A 361 -9.81 1.90 3.92
CA LEU A 361 -10.63 3.04 3.49
C LEU A 361 -10.00 4.38 3.86
N ALA A 362 -9.23 4.45 4.94
CA ALA A 362 -8.49 5.64 5.32
C ALA A 362 -7.51 6.11 4.22
N SER A 363 -6.83 5.17 3.55
CA SER A 363 -5.91 5.51 2.46
C SER A 363 -6.63 6.05 1.21
N GLY A 364 -7.84 5.58 0.94
CA GLY A 364 -8.68 6.12 -0.14
C GLY A 364 -9.06 7.58 0.09
N VAL A 365 -9.46 7.90 1.32
CA VAL A 365 -9.77 9.29 1.73
C VAL A 365 -8.51 10.16 1.71
N ALA A 366 -7.39 9.64 2.22
CA ALA A 366 -6.10 10.31 2.23
C ALA A 366 -5.61 10.62 0.81
N GLY A 367 -5.73 9.66 -0.12
CA GLY A 367 -5.29 9.80 -1.51
C GLY A 367 -6.06 10.86 -2.30
N PHE A 368 -7.30 11.13 -1.91
CA PHE A 368 -8.10 12.21 -2.50
C PHE A 368 -7.75 13.58 -1.91
N GLY A 369 -7.63 13.68 -0.59
CA GLY A 369 -7.52 14.96 0.13
C GLY A 369 -6.10 15.51 0.25
N ALA A 370 -5.12 14.66 0.51
CA ALA A 370 -3.77 15.08 0.86
C ALA A 370 -3.03 15.85 -0.26
N PRO A 371 -3.03 15.38 -1.53
CA PRO A 371 -2.38 16.13 -2.62
C PRO A 371 -3.01 17.50 -2.87
N VAL A 372 -4.35 17.58 -2.75
CA VAL A 372 -5.08 18.83 -2.95
C VAL A 372 -4.72 19.86 -1.89
N LEU A 373 -4.63 19.45 -0.63
CA LEU A 373 -4.27 20.34 0.47
C LEU A 373 -2.82 20.84 0.32
N LEU A 374 -1.89 19.96 -0.03
CA LEU A 374 -0.49 20.31 -0.23
C LEU A 374 -0.31 21.30 -1.37
N ALA A 375 -0.88 21.01 -2.55
CA ALA A 375 -0.81 21.85 -3.72
C ALA A 375 -1.45 23.24 -3.45
N ARG A 376 -2.63 23.28 -2.83
CA ARG A 376 -3.30 24.54 -2.49
C ARG A 376 -2.49 25.40 -1.52
N THR A 377 -1.84 24.77 -0.53
CA THR A 377 -1.00 25.52 0.41
C THR A 377 0.21 26.12 -0.33
N ALA A 378 0.84 25.35 -1.23
CA ALA A 378 1.94 25.87 -2.04
C ALA A 378 1.49 26.99 -2.99
N ASP A 379 0.33 26.88 -3.63
CA ASP A 379 -0.24 27.92 -4.49
C ASP A 379 -0.52 29.22 -3.73
N LEU A 380 -1.03 29.12 -2.49
CA LEU A 380 -1.37 30.29 -1.68
C LEU A 380 -0.17 30.97 -1.02
N THR A 381 0.87 30.23 -0.69
CA THR A 381 2.04 30.73 0.05
C THR A 381 3.27 30.94 -0.82
N GLY A 382 3.27 30.41 -2.06
CA GLY A 382 4.41 30.44 -2.94
C GLY A 382 5.54 29.46 -2.59
N SER A 383 5.38 28.67 -1.49
CA SER A 383 6.35 27.65 -1.07
C SER A 383 5.67 26.44 -0.43
N TYR A 384 6.41 25.33 -0.34
CA TYR A 384 5.95 24.14 0.41
C TYR A 384 6.25 24.21 1.91
N ASP A 385 6.99 25.18 2.40
CA ASP A 385 7.52 25.21 3.78
C ASP A 385 6.42 25.15 4.84
N LEU A 386 5.37 25.98 4.68
CA LEU A 386 4.26 25.98 5.64
C LEU A 386 3.55 24.62 5.67
N ALA A 387 3.35 24.01 4.50
CA ALA A 387 2.73 22.69 4.42
C ALA A 387 3.60 21.61 5.07
N LEU A 388 4.92 21.67 4.90
CA LEU A 388 5.87 20.74 5.51
C LEU A 388 5.91 20.89 7.02
N TYR A 389 5.97 22.12 7.56
CA TYR A 389 5.92 22.35 9.00
C TYR A 389 4.59 21.93 9.62
N ALA A 390 3.45 22.24 8.98
CA ALA A 390 2.14 21.81 9.43
C ALA A 390 2.02 20.28 9.46
N THR A 391 2.56 19.62 8.44
CA THR A 391 2.61 18.15 8.35
C THR A 391 3.49 17.56 9.46
N GLY A 392 4.66 18.14 9.71
CA GLY A 392 5.53 17.73 10.83
C GLY A 392 4.84 17.84 12.18
N GLY A 393 4.13 18.96 12.43
CA GLY A 393 3.31 19.16 13.63
C GLY A 393 2.19 18.13 13.76
N LEU A 394 1.52 17.82 12.65
CA LEU A 394 0.48 16.79 12.62
C LEU A 394 1.03 15.39 12.95
N MET A 395 2.24 15.05 12.49
CA MET A 395 2.90 13.78 12.82
C MET A 395 3.30 13.71 14.30
N LEU A 396 3.69 14.82 14.95
CA LEU A 396 3.93 14.85 16.39
C LEU A 396 2.63 14.54 17.17
N ILE A 397 1.51 15.11 16.75
CA ILE A 397 0.20 14.79 17.33
C ILE A 397 -0.14 13.31 17.08
N GLY A 398 0.13 12.82 15.86
CA GLY A 398 -0.07 11.43 15.48
C GLY A 398 0.70 10.44 16.36
N ALA A 399 1.90 10.80 16.82
CA ALA A 399 2.73 9.97 17.68
C ALA A 399 2.12 9.71 19.08
N VAL A 400 1.17 10.56 19.51
CA VAL A 400 0.47 10.37 20.79
C VAL A 400 -0.57 9.25 20.71
N ILE A 401 -1.18 9.05 19.54
CA ILE A 401 -2.25 8.04 19.36
C ILE A 401 -1.78 6.62 19.72
N PRO A 402 -0.66 6.10 19.16
CA PRO A 402 -0.19 4.77 19.51
C PRO A 402 0.23 4.66 20.99
N LEU A 403 0.67 5.74 21.65
CA LEU A 403 1.00 5.70 23.08
C LEU A 403 -0.23 5.41 23.96
N ALA A 404 -1.40 5.89 23.55
CA ALA A 404 -2.65 5.64 24.27
C ALA A 404 -3.24 4.24 23.96
N LEU A 405 -2.81 3.60 22.84
CA LEU A 405 -3.37 2.33 22.41
C LEU A 405 -3.06 1.18 23.37
N ARG A 406 -4.10 0.47 23.77
CA ARG A 406 -4.04 -0.81 24.50
C ARG A 406 -4.97 -1.81 23.83
N PRO A 407 -4.64 -3.10 23.78
CA PRO A 407 -5.53 -4.10 23.22
C PRO A 407 -6.93 -4.04 23.85
N PRO A 408 -7.99 -4.29 23.06
CA PRO A 408 -9.36 -4.30 23.58
C PRO A 408 -9.53 -5.32 24.69
N ASP A 409 -10.32 -4.98 25.71
CA ASP A 409 -10.63 -5.86 26.84
C ASP A 409 -11.62 -6.94 26.41
N LEU A 410 -11.26 -8.21 26.64
CA LEU A 410 -12.09 -9.38 26.31
C LEU A 410 -13.30 -9.52 27.22
N SER A 411 -13.27 -8.94 28.42
CA SER A 411 -14.35 -9.06 29.41
C SER A 411 -15.65 -8.35 29.01
N ARG A 412 -15.61 -7.45 28.02
CA ARG A 412 -16.79 -6.70 27.53
C ARG A 412 -17.54 -7.40 26.38
N ARG A 413 -17.33 -8.69 26.17
CA ARG A 413 -18.01 -9.50 25.12
C ARG A 413 -19.45 -9.93 25.46
N SER A 414 -19.98 -9.58 26.61
CA SER A 414 -21.37 -9.88 26.95
C SER A 414 -22.27 -8.69 26.62
N ILE A 415 -22.81 -8.64 25.41
CA ILE A 415 -24.26 -8.39 25.15
C ILE A 415 -24.47 -8.47 23.63
#